data_1d5e90eb9c39affd7a6c8b92eb19e0db
#
_entry.id   1d5e90eb9c39affd7a6c8b92eb19e0db
#
_cell.length_a   1.000
_cell.length_b   1.000
_cell.length_c   1.000
_cell.angle_alpha   90.00
_cell.angle_beta   90.00
_cell.angle_gamma   90.00
#
_symmetry.space_group_name_H-M   'P 1'
#
loop_
_entity.id
_entity.type
_entity.pdbx_description
1 polymer ?
#
loop_
_entity_poly.entity_id
_entity_poly.type
_entity_poly.pdbx_seq_one_letter_code
_entity_poly.pdbx_strand_id
1 'polypeptide(L)'
;MPKSTRYYNCSNNKPGVKASEFTYCKNGEKVTNGEVVDVLINDVLSEEFNRYGHRLCNEELKAMGYLINHKKTYRLMKEHGLLLEKVGISGIKRQWVKYRKIVAAAPYEHICMDIKYIYIHGLRTNAYLLAVIDVATRYVLGWSLRTSMKYQDVILCLHNALSGHQSDKIMLRTDNGSQFISHGLDRYCKTSGVTHEFTHVATPEENSYVESLFSCVEKEVVLTHEFDSLYHAREVFKRYFIFHNTKRRRHALGRRSPMQYWNTFFSLPDFKQEVAKAGVLVKGGEATWLALDKCGS
;
A
#
# COMPACT_ATOMS: atom_id res chain seq x y z
N MET A 1 5.29 -36.86 -19.38
CA MET A 1 4.67 -35.77 -20.17
C MET A 1 3.20 -35.63 -19.76
N PRO A 2 2.69 -34.47 -19.46
CA PRO A 2 1.28 -34.30 -19.07
C PRO A 2 0.36 -34.67 -20.25
N LYS A 3 -0.75 -35.35 -19.95
CA LYS A 3 -1.72 -35.87 -20.94
C LYS A 3 -2.25 -34.82 -21.94
N SER A 4 -2.23 -33.54 -21.59
CA SER A 4 -2.70 -32.45 -22.43
C SER A 4 -1.84 -32.17 -23.67
N THR A 5 -0.57 -32.59 -23.68
CA THR A 5 0.34 -32.32 -24.81
C THR A 5 0.22 -33.38 -25.91
N ARG A 6 -0.44 -34.53 -25.65
CA ARG A 6 -0.55 -35.65 -26.58
C ARG A 6 -1.60 -35.46 -27.68
N TYR A 7 -2.50 -34.49 -27.52
CA TYR A 7 -3.62 -34.22 -28.43
C TYR A 7 -3.53 -32.88 -29.14
N TYR A 8 -2.42 -32.17 -28.97
CA TYR A 8 -2.22 -30.89 -29.69
C TYR A 8 -1.58 -31.17 -31.05
N ASN A 9 -2.42 -31.51 -32.02
CA ASN A 9 -1.98 -31.51 -33.42
C ASN A 9 -1.86 -30.04 -33.85
N CYS A 10 -0.62 -29.57 -34.02
CA CYS A 10 -0.32 -28.31 -34.69
C CYS A 10 -0.62 -28.40 -36.18
N SER A 11 -1.88 -28.58 -36.56
CA SER A 11 -2.30 -28.31 -37.91
C SER A 11 -2.44 -26.80 -38.04
N ASN A 12 -1.58 -26.19 -38.82
CA ASN A 12 -1.44 -24.74 -39.03
C ASN A 12 -2.71 -24.01 -39.56
N ASN A 13 -3.88 -24.63 -39.52
CA ASN A 13 -5.11 -24.09 -40.14
C ASN A 13 -6.37 -24.17 -39.29
N LYS A 14 -6.28 -24.35 -37.98
CA LYS A 14 -7.47 -24.09 -37.10
C LYS A 14 -7.36 -22.68 -36.56
N PRO A 15 -8.23 -21.75 -36.98
CA PRO A 15 -8.33 -20.45 -36.34
C PRO A 15 -8.66 -20.73 -34.88
N GLY A 16 -7.79 -20.30 -33.95
CA GLY A 16 -8.08 -20.31 -32.53
C GLY A 16 -9.42 -19.60 -32.28
N VAL A 17 -10.02 -19.83 -31.11
CA VAL A 17 -11.25 -19.11 -30.72
C VAL A 17 -11.03 -17.62 -30.93
N LYS A 18 -11.81 -16.99 -31.82
CA LYS A 18 -11.72 -15.55 -32.08
C LYS A 18 -11.88 -14.79 -30.76
N ALA A 19 -11.03 -13.83 -30.57
CA ALA A 19 -11.10 -12.98 -29.38
C ALA A 19 -12.46 -12.24 -29.39
N SER A 20 -13.13 -12.22 -28.24
CA SER A 20 -14.40 -11.52 -28.08
C SER A 20 -14.24 -10.02 -28.33
N GLU A 21 -15.13 -9.45 -29.10
CA GLU A 21 -15.18 -8.02 -29.43
C GLU A 21 -16.03 -7.21 -28.44
N PHE A 22 -16.80 -7.90 -27.59
CA PHE A 22 -17.73 -7.30 -26.63
C PHE A 22 -17.49 -7.81 -25.22
N THR A 23 -17.89 -6.99 -24.25
CA THR A 23 -17.94 -7.33 -22.81
C THR A 23 -19.37 -7.16 -22.32
N TYR A 24 -19.82 -8.01 -21.43
CA TYR A 24 -21.12 -7.87 -20.77
C TYR A 24 -20.95 -7.21 -19.42
N CYS A 25 -21.91 -6.40 -19.04
CA CYS A 25 -22.04 -5.86 -17.69
C CYS A 25 -23.01 -6.72 -16.85
N LYS A 26 -22.96 -6.56 -15.54
CA LYS A 26 -23.87 -7.28 -14.59
C LYS A 26 -25.35 -6.95 -14.83
N ASN A 27 -25.65 -5.78 -15.37
CA ASN A 27 -27.02 -5.35 -15.77
C ASN A 27 -27.50 -5.99 -17.08
N GLY A 28 -26.68 -6.86 -17.71
CA GLY A 28 -26.98 -7.49 -18.99
C GLY A 28 -26.62 -6.67 -20.22
N GLU A 29 -26.15 -5.46 -20.05
CA GLU A 29 -25.71 -4.57 -21.14
C GLU A 29 -24.48 -5.13 -21.85
N LYS A 30 -24.42 -4.95 -23.17
CA LYS A 30 -23.34 -5.38 -24.03
C LYS A 30 -22.56 -4.16 -24.50
N VAL A 31 -21.30 -4.04 -24.05
CA VAL A 31 -20.38 -2.94 -24.37
C VAL A 31 -19.28 -3.39 -25.31
N THR A 32 -18.81 -2.51 -26.17
CA THR A 32 -17.69 -2.77 -27.09
C THR A 32 -16.35 -2.78 -26.34
N ASN A 33 -15.33 -3.37 -26.94
CA ASN A 33 -13.98 -3.31 -26.37
C ASN A 33 -13.42 -1.88 -26.34
N GLY A 34 -13.82 -1.01 -27.30
CA GLY A 34 -13.45 0.41 -27.32
C GLY A 34 -13.96 1.13 -26.07
N GLU A 35 -15.24 1.00 -25.77
CA GLU A 35 -15.84 1.59 -24.54
C GLU A 35 -15.16 1.10 -23.25
N VAL A 36 -14.77 -0.18 -23.19
CA VAL A 36 -14.00 -0.70 -22.05
C VAL A 36 -12.61 -0.04 -21.94
N VAL A 37 -11.97 0.23 -23.09
CA VAL A 37 -10.68 0.93 -23.13
C VAL A 37 -10.83 2.39 -22.72
N ASP A 38 -11.90 3.06 -23.18
CA ASP A 38 -12.18 4.45 -22.77
C ASP A 38 -12.39 4.57 -21.26
N VAL A 39 -13.11 3.64 -20.65
CA VAL A 39 -13.25 3.54 -19.19
C VAL A 39 -11.90 3.28 -18.51
N LEU A 40 -11.05 2.42 -19.08
CA LEU A 40 -9.70 2.19 -18.52
C LEU A 40 -8.86 3.47 -18.53
N ILE A 41 -8.93 4.26 -19.60
CA ILE A 41 -8.15 5.49 -19.74
C ILE A 41 -8.73 6.61 -18.86
N ASN A 42 -10.03 6.84 -18.94
CA ASN A 42 -10.67 8.04 -18.36
C ASN A 42 -11.04 7.87 -16.88
N ASP A 43 -11.40 6.66 -16.46
CA ASP A 43 -11.93 6.44 -15.11
C ASP A 43 -10.95 5.65 -14.21
N VAL A 44 -10.14 4.75 -14.79
CA VAL A 44 -9.24 3.91 -14.00
C VAL A 44 -7.82 4.47 -13.94
N LEU A 45 -7.24 4.83 -15.09
CA LEU A 45 -5.83 5.25 -15.20
C LEU A 45 -5.64 6.77 -15.13
N SER A 46 -6.71 7.56 -15.14
CA SER A 46 -6.67 9.02 -15.04
C SER A 46 -6.35 9.53 -13.62
N GLU A 47 -6.54 8.72 -12.61
CA GLU A 47 -6.22 9.07 -11.23
C GLU A 47 -4.70 9.25 -11.04
N GLU A 48 -4.29 10.29 -10.31
CA GLU A 48 -2.89 10.74 -10.15
C GLU A 48 -1.90 9.61 -9.80
N PHE A 49 -2.33 8.64 -8.98
CA PHE A 49 -1.46 7.57 -8.48
C PHE A 49 -1.80 6.17 -9.02
N ASN A 50 -2.77 6.05 -9.93
CA ASN A 50 -3.19 4.76 -10.47
C ASN A 50 -2.20 4.21 -11.51
N ARG A 51 -0.99 3.84 -11.07
CA ARG A 51 -0.03 3.08 -11.88
C ARG A 51 -0.38 1.59 -11.84
N TYR A 52 -1.56 1.25 -12.36
CA TYR A 52 -2.12 -0.10 -12.27
C TYR A 52 -1.69 -0.98 -13.44
N GLY A 53 -1.18 -2.18 -13.14
CA GLY A 53 -1.06 -3.25 -14.13
C GLY A 53 -2.41 -3.90 -14.42
N HIS A 54 -2.48 -4.70 -15.48
CA HIS A 54 -3.72 -5.31 -15.99
C HIS A 54 -4.58 -6.04 -14.93
N ARG A 55 -3.98 -6.58 -13.86
CA ARG A 55 -4.73 -7.28 -12.81
C ARG A 55 -5.53 -6.33 -11.93
N LEU A 56 -4.94 -5.20 -11.53
CA LEU A 56 -5.63 -4.18 -10.75
C LEU A 56 -6.69 -3.48 -11.62
N CYS A 57 -6.36 -3.14 -12.87
CA CYS A 57 -7.34 -2.62 -13.82
C CYS A 57 -8.53 -3.58 -14.01
N ASN A 58 -8.28 -4.90 -14.06
CA ASN A 58 -9.34 -5.88 -14.16
C ASN A 58 -10.26 -5.87 -12.92
N GLU A 59 -9.72 -5.67 -11.72
CA GLU A 59 -10.51 -5.59 -10.49
C GLU A 59 -11.37 -4.31 -10.44
N GLU A 60 -10.83 -3.18 -10.92
CA GLU A 60 -11.61 -1.94 -11.01
C GLU A 60 -12.76 -2.09 -12.02
N LEU A 61 -12.51 -2.63 -13.19
CA LEU A 61 -13.58 -2.92 -14.17
C LEU A 61 -14.67 -3.83 -13.59
N LYS A 62 -14.28 -4.88 -12.84
CA LYS A 62 -15.25 -5.75 -12.18
C LYS A 62 -16.04 -5.04 -11.08
N ALA A 63 -15.41 -4.13 -10.34
CA ALA A 63 -16.07 -3.31 -9.35
C ALA A 63 -17.11 -2.38 -9.97
N MET A 64 -16.82 -1.86 -11.19
CA MET A 64 -17.75 -1.06 -12.01
C MET A 64 -18.85 -1.91 -12.66
N GLY A 65 -18.81 -3.24 -12.52
CA GLY A 65 -19.85 -4.13 -13.02
C GLY A 65 -19.54 -4.87 -14.31
N TYR A 66 -18.34 -4.73 -14.89
CA TYR A 66 -17.97 -5.44 -16.11
C TYR A 66 -17.67 -6.92 -15.85
N LEU A 67 -18.24 -7.80 -16.65
CA LEU A 67 -17.97 -9.25 -16.62
C LEU A 67 -16.77 -9.57 -17.52
N ILE A 68 -15.58 -9.22 -17.05
CA ILE A 68 -14.34 -9.32 -17.80
C ILE A 68 -13.27 -10.13 -17.04
N ASN A 69 -12.48 -10.93 -17.75
CA ASN A 69 -11.36 -11.65 -17.16
C ASN A 69 -10.02 -10.94 -17.40
N HIS A 70 -9.04 -11.23 -16.56
CA HIS A 70 -7.73 -10.57 -16.60
C HIS A 70 -6.96 -10.80 -17.92
N LYS A 71 -7.21 -11.89 -18.63
CA LYS A 71 -6.57 -12.17 -19.94
C LYS A 71 -7.07 -11.20 -20.99
N LYS A 72 -8.40 -10.93 -21.02
CA LYS A 72 -8.99 -9.95 -21.92
C LYS A 72 -8.53 -8.54 -21.57
N THR A 73 -8.53 -8.16 -20.29
CA THR A 73 -8.00 -6.87 -19.85
C THR A 73 -6.54 -6.70 -20.26
N TYR A 74 -5.68 -7.71 -20.06
CA TYR A 74 -4.29 -7.69 -20.53
C TYR A 74 -4.19 -7.44 -22.04
N ARG A 75 -5.00 -8.15 -22.84
CA ARG A 75 -5.02 -8.00 -24.30
C ARG A 75 -5.39 -6.57 -24.70
N LEU A 76 -6.48 -6.04 -24.16
CA LEU A 76 -6.94 -4.67 -24.46
C LEU A 76 -5.87 -3.64 -24.07
N MET A 77 -5.31 -3.74 -22.87
CA MET A 77 -4.25 -2.84 -22.43
C MET A 77 -2.98 -2.95 -23.30
N LYS A 78 -2.63 -4.16 -23.78
CA LYS A 78 -1.50 -4.36 -24.68
C LYS A 78 -1.74 -3.74 -26.05
N GLU A 79 -2.92 -3.96 -26.63
CA GLU A 79 -3.32 -3.43 -27.94
C GLU A 79 -3.30 -1.89 -27.98
N HIS A 80 -3.58 -1.24 -26.84
CA HIS A 80 -3.64 0.22 -26.71
C HIS A 80 -2.43 0.84 -26.00
N GLY A 81 -1.33 0.10 -25.78
CA GLY A 81 -0.10 0.64 -25.17
C GLY A 81 -0.23 1.04 -23.70
N LEU A 82 -1.23 0.54 -22.99
CA LEU A 82 -1.53 0.88 -21.58
C LEU A 82 -0.80 0.01 -20.56
N LEU A 83 0.05 -0.92 -20.99
CA LEU A 83 0.82 -1.76 -20.08
C LEU A 83 2.01 -0.98 -19.52
N LEU A 84 2.24 -1.12 -18.22
CA LEU A 84 3.43 -0.59 -17.58
C LEU A 84 4.68 -1.27 -18.15
N GLU A 85 5.71 -0.48 -18.42
CA GLU A 85 7.02 -1.02 -18.79
C GLU A 85 7.59 -1.87 -17.66
N LYS A 86 8.16 -3.02 -18.04
CA LYS A 86 8.87 -3.86 -17.08
C LYS A 86 10.24 -3.24 -16.80
N VAL A 87 10.39 -2.61 -15.65
CA VAL A 87 11.73 -2.31 -15.13
C VAL A 87 12.39 -3.65 -14.85
N GLY A 88 13.34 -4.05 -15.69
CA GLY A 88 14.06 -5.30 -15.59
C GLY A 88 14.95 -5.29 -14.36
N ILE A 89 14.49 -5.89 -13.27
CA ILE A 89 15.38 -6.24 -12.15
C ILE A 89 15.99 -7.59 -12.53
N SER A 90 17.26 -7.59 -12.93
CA SER A 90 18.03 -8.84 -13.10
C SER A 90 18.21 -9.47 -11.72
N GLY A 91 17.34 -10.43 -11.40
CA GLY A 91 17.37 -11.11 -10.12
C GLY A 91 18.45 -12.17 -10.08
N ILE A 92 19.50 -11.97 -9.27
CA ILE A 92 20.33 -13.07 -8.76
C ILE A 92 19.40 -13.99 -7.97
N LYS A 93 19.37 -15.29 -8.29
CA LYS A 93 18.65 -16.30 -7.52
C LYS A 93 19.19 -16.31 -6.08
N ARG A 94 18.49 -15.69 -5.14
CA ARG A 94 18.83 -15.75 -3.73
C ARG A 94 18.33 -17.07 -3.16
N GLN A 95 19.18 -17.74 -2.37
CA GLN A 95 18.73 -18.85 -1.51
C GLN A 95 17.86 -18.26 -0.40
N TRP A 96 16.62 -18.75 -0.31
CA TRP A 96 15.66 -18.28 0.68
C TRP A 96 15.99 -18.91 2.03
N VAL A 97 16.40 -18.07 3.00
CA VAL A 97 16.45 -18.46 4.41
C VAL A 97 15.00 -18.36 4.94
N LYS A 98 14.54 -19.34 5.73
CA LYS A 98 13.20 -19.33 6.32
C LYS A 98 13.18 -18.32 7.49
N TYR A 99 12.78 -17.10 7.22
CA TYR A 99 12.63 -16.08 8.26
C TYR A 99 11.28 -16.18 8.96
N ARG A 100 11.26 -15.80 10.25
CA ARG A 100 10.02 -15.65 11.00
C ARG A 100 9.21 -14.50 10.40
N LYS A 101 8.24 -14.84 9.58
CA LYS A 101 7.27 -13.88 9.06
C LYS A 101 6.40 -13.40 10.21
N ILE A 102 6.28 -12.08 10.41
CA ILE A 102 5.30 -11.53 11.33
C ILE A 102 3.92 -11.94 10.83
N VAL A 103 3.10 -12.50 11.71
CA VAL A 103 1.69 -12.76 11.47
C VAL A 103 0.93 -11.92 12.48
N ALA A 104 0.27 -10.87 12.01
CA ALA A 104 -0.64 -10.06 12.80
C ALA A 104 -2.07 -10.44 12.44
N ALA A 105 -2.87 -10.80 13.42
CA ALA A 105 -4.25 -11.20 13.25
C ALA A 105 -5.21 -10.00 13.29
N ALA A 106 -4.84 -8.94 14.02
CA ALA A 106 -5.66 -7.75 14.23
C ALA A 106 -4.86 -6.45 14.03
N PRO A 107 -5.56 -5.33 13.77
CA PRO A 107 -4.95 -4.00 13.75
C PRO A 107 -4.23 -3.68 15.06
N TYR A 108 -3.14 -2.93 14.97
CA TYR A 108 -2.25 -2.51 16.07
C TYR A 108 -1.49 -3.63 16.80
N GLU A 109 -1.72 -4.89 16.49
CA GLU A 109 -0.95 -5.99 17.10
C GLU A 109 0.54 -5.89 16.76
N HIS A 110 0.83 -5.61 15.48
CA HIS A 110 2.19 -5.38 14.99
C HIS A 110 2.22 -4.16 14.05
N ILE A 111 3.13 -3.25 14.32
CA ILE A 111 3.41 -2.09 13.46
C ILE A 111 4.87 -2.12 13.02
N CYS A 112 5.13 -1.68 11.81
CA CYS A 112 6.49 -1.48 11.29
C CYS A 112 6.73 -0.01 11.02
N MET A 113 7.95 0.44 11.29
CA MET A 113 8.37 1.82 11.03
C MET A 113 9.74 1.82 10.36
N ASP A 114 9.91 2.74 9.41
CA ASP A 114 11.17 2.90 8.69
C ASP A 114 11.26 4.29 8.04
N ILE A 115 12.47 4.67 7.60
CA ILE A 115 12.76 5.97 7.00
C ILE A 115 13.30 5.77 5.59
N LYS A 116 12.66 6.43 4.61
CA LYS A 116 13.12 6.51 3.22
C LYS A 116 13.63 7.90 2.90
N TYR A 117 14.74 7.97 2.16
CA TYR A 117 15.26 9.24 1.61
C TYR A 117 14.46 9.63 0.37
N ILE A 118 14.04 10.91 0.33
CA ILE A 118 13.30 11.52 -0.78
C ILE A 118 14.09 12.73 -1.26
N TYR A 119 14.57 12.71 -2.49
CA TYR A 119 15.30 13.84 -3.04
C TYR A 119 14.37 15.02 -3.36
N ILE A 120 14.71 16.21 -2.86
CA ILE A 120 13.97 17.44 -3.12
C ILE A 120 14.80 18.27 -4.11
N HIS A 121 14.33 18.34 -5.35
CA HIS A 121 15.05 18.95 -6.47
C HIS A 121 15.33 20.45 -6.24
N GLY A 122 14.33 21.18 -5.79
CA GLY A 122 14.49 22.62 -5.51
C GLY A 122 15.43 22.95 -4.35
N LEU A 123 15.61 22.02 -3.40
CA LEU A 123 16.54 22.16 -2.27
C LEU A 123 17.88 21.47 -2.52
N ARG A 124 18.00 20.69 -3.60
CA ARG A 124 19.19 19.85 -3.93
C ARG A 124 19.68 18.99 -2.77
N THR A 125 18.77 18.47 -1.97
CA THR A 125 19.07 17.64 -0.80
C THR A 125 18.01 16.59 -0.57
N ASN A 126 18.35 15.58 0.25
CA ASN A 126 17.39 14.56 0.65
C ASN A 126 16.55 15.03 1.85
N ALA A 127 15.26 14.76 1.80
CA ALA A 127 14.37 14.75 2.94
C ALA A 127 14.18 13.31 3.45
N TYR A 128 13.74 13.18 4.69
CA TYR A 128 13.50 11.92 5.38
C TYR A 128 12.00 11.67 5.46
N LEU A 129 11.52 10.66 4.78
CA LEU A 129 10.15 10.18 4.87
C LEU A 129 10.08 9.05 5.89
N LEU A 130 9.57 9.34 7.08
CA LEU A 130 9.22 8.34 8.09
C LEU A 130 7.80 7.85 7.82
N ALA A 131 7.57 6.54 7.86
CA ALA A 131 6.24 5.94 7.76
C ALA A 131 6.02 4.87 8.83
N VAL A 132 4.81 4.84 9.39
CA VAL A 132 4.33 3.83 10.34
C VAL A 132 3.20 3.06 9.67
N ILE A 133 3.36 1.76 9.49
CA ILE A 133 2.38 0.89 8.84
C ILE A 133 1.90 -0.20 9.78
N ASP A 134 0.60 -0.43 9.80
CA ASP A 134 -0.02 -1.59 10.45
C ASP A 134 0.21 -2.86 9.63
N VAL A 135 0.70 -3.92 10.30
CA VAL A 135 1.07 -5.17 9.61
C VAL A 135 -0.16 -5.97 9.17
N ALA A 136 -1.25 -5.99 9.93
CA ALA A 136 -2.44 -6.74 9.60
C ALA A 136 -3.17 -6.13 8.39
N THR A 137 -3.38 -4.83 8.42
CA THR A 137 -4.25 -4.11 7.46
C THR A 137 -3.48 -3.40 6.35
N ARG A 138 -2.16 -3.25 6.48
CA ARG A 138 -1.33 -2.41 5.58
C ARG A 138 -1.72 -0.93 5.60
N TYR A 139 -2.47 -0.50 6.60
CA TYR A 139 -2.87 0.88 6.78
C TYR A 139 -1.67 1.72 7.23
N VAL A 140 -1.42 2.84 6.57
CA VAL A 140 -0.42 3.82 7.01
C VAL A 140 -1.02 4.62 8.15
N LEU A 141 -0.60 4.32 9.38
CA LEU A 141 -1.09 4.92 10.62
C LEU A 141 -0.58 6.35 10.82
N GLY A 142 0.64 6.61 10.34
CA GLY A 142 1.28 7.91 10.45
C GLY A 142 2.46 8.04 9.51
N TRP A 143 2.81 9.27 9.19
CA TRP A 143 3.99 9.59 8.39
C TRP A 143 4.49 11.01 8.70
N SER A 144 5.75 11.27 8.39
CA SER A 144 6.37 12.59 8.51
C SER A 144 7.44 12.76 7.44
N LEU A 145 7.50 13.94 6.81
CA LEU A 145 8.54 14.29 5.83
C LEU A 145 9.27 15.54 6.32
N ARG A 146 10.59 15.42 6.56
CA ARG A 146 11.44 16.49 7.11
C ARG A 146 12.81 16.52 6.46
N THR A 147 13.48 17.67 6.48
CA THR A 147 14.88 17.79 6.03
C THR A 147 15.89 17.23 7.05
N SER A 148 15.46 17.02 8.28
CA SER A 148 16.22 16.28 9.30
C SER A 148 15.25 15.42 10.10
N MET A 149 15.70 14.27 10.59
CA MET A 149 14.88 13.33 11.36
C MET A 149 15.62 12.96 12.63
N LYS A 150 15.11 13.43 13.75
CA LYS A 150 15.62 13.13 15.09
C LYS A 150 14.70 12.14 15.80
N TYR A 151 15.16 11.52 16.89
CA TYR A 151 14.33 10.58 17.66
C TYR A 151 13.04 11.21 18.20
N GLN A 152 13.04 12.51 18.48
CA GLN A 152 11.83 13.25 18.92
C GLN A 152 10.77 13.26 17.82
N ASP A 153 11.19 13.42 16.56
CA ASP A 153 10.27 13.39 15.40
C ASP A 153 9.67 12.00 15.21
N VAL A 154 10.47 10.97 15.46
CA VAL A 154 10.04 9.57 15.46
C VAL A 154 8.99 9.32 16.56
N ILE A 155 9.26 9.77 17.79
CA ILE A 155 8.33 9.67 18.90
C ILE A 155 7.01 10.39 18.59
N LEU A 156 7.08 11.61 18.06
CA LEU A 156 5.88 12.39 17.71
C LEU A 156 5.04 11.67 16.64
N CYS A 157 5.69 11.13 15.61
CA CYS A 157 5.00 10.39 14.56
C CYS A 157 4.35 9.11 15.12
N LEU A 158 5.05 8.36 15.95
CA LEU A 158 4.54 7.16 16.61
C LEU A 158 3.39 7.48 17.57
N HIS A 159 3.54 8.52 18.39
CA HIS A 159 2.49 8.98 19.30
C HIS A 159 1.19 9.32 18.54
N ASN A 160 1.30 10.07 17.44
CA ASN A 160 0.16 10.42 16.60
C ASN A 160 -0.44 9.18 15.92
N ALA A 161 0.38 8.23 15.47
CA ALA A 161 -0.07 6.99 14.86
C ALA A 161 -0.84 6.09 15.84
N LEU A 162 -0.52 6.17 17.13
CA LEU A 162 -1.16 5.40 18.20
C LEU A 162 -2.24 6.19 18.95
N SER A 163 -2.43 7.47 18.62
CA SER A 163 -3.43 8.30 19.31
C SER A 163 -4.84 7.73 19.14
N GLY A 164 -5.54 7.56 20.27
CA GLY A 164 -6.87 6.94 20.31
C GLY A 164 -6.88 5.42 20.38
N HIS A 165 -5.72 4.77 20.40
CA HIS A 165 -5.61 3.33 20.63
C HIS A 165 -4.93 3.06 21.97
N GLN A 166 -5.65 2.38 22.87
CA GLN A 166 -5.13 1.91 24.16
C GLN A 166 -5.02 0.39 24.08
N SER A 167 -3.84 -0.10 23.73
CA SER A 167 -3.53 -1.53 23.80
C SER A 167 -2.18 -1.69 24.49
N ASP A 168 -2.15 -2.53 25.52
CA ASP A 168 -0.95 -2.84 26.31
C ASP A 168 0.00 -3.83 25.59
N LYS A 169 -0.23 -4.16 24.31
CA LYS A 169 0.50 -5.23 23.62
C LYS A 169 0.81 -4.88 22.16
N ILE A 170 1.22 -3.65 21.89
CA ILE A 170 1.66 -3.25 20.56
C ILE A 170 3.11 -3.67 20.37
N MET A 171 3.40 -4.39 19.29
CA MET A 171 4.76 -4.69 18.87
C MET A 171 5.20 -3.73 17.77
N LEU A 172 6.22 -2.93 18.02
CA LEU A 172 6.87 -2.05 17.06
C LEU A 172 8.12 -2.74 16.51
N ARG A 173 8.23 -2.87 15.18
CA ARG A 173 9.45 -3.32 14.53
C ARG A 173 10.09 -2.19 13.72
N THR A 174 11.40 -2.01 13.90
CA THR A 174 12.24 -1.07 13.14
C THR A 174 13.53 -1.72 12.71
N ASP A 175 14.25 -1.07 11.82
CA ASP A 175 15.68 -1.35 11.62
C ASP A 175 16.55 -0.79 12.75
N ASN A 176 17.88 -0.91 12.61
CA ASN A 176 18.86 -0.42 13.58
C ASN A 176 19.34 1.01 13.26
N GLY A 177 18.52 1.82 12.62
CA GLY A 177 18.85 3.24 12.38
C GLY A 177 19.08 4.01 13.66
N SER A 178 19.98 5.01 13.65
CA SER A 178 20.36 5.78 14.85
C SER A 178 19.17 6.46 15.54
N GLN A 179 18.14 6.82 14.77
CA GLN A 179 16.91 7.42 15.28
C GLN A 179 16.10 6.42 16.12
N PHE A 180 16.16 5.13 15.78
CA PHE A 180 15.38 4.07 16.44
C PHE A 180 16.07 3.50 17.65
N ILE A 181 17.40 3.47 17.70
CA ILE A 181 18.18 2.95 18.85
C ILE A 181 18.34 3.95 20.00
N SER A 182 17.65 5.09 19.94
CA SER A 182 17.77 6.15 20.94
C SER A 182 17.14 5.76 22.28
N HIS A 183 17.79 6.12 23.40
CA HIS A 183 17.22 5.97 24.75
C HIS A 183 15.87 6.69 24.92
N GLY A 184 15.65 7.79 24.18
CA GLY A 184 14.39 8.53 24.21
C GLY A 184 13.23 7.71 23.66
N LEU A 185 13.41 7.05 22.51
CA LEU A 185 12.39 6.18 21.92
C LEU A 185 12.15 4.93 22.77
N ASP A 186 13.21 4.29 23.30
CA ASP A 186 13.09 3.14 24.21
C ASP A 186 12.26 3.49 25.45
N ARG A 187 12.54 4.65 26.06
CA ARG A 187 11.75 5.13 27.21
C ARG A 187 10.29 5.36 26.84
N TYR A 188 10.04 6.02 25.71
CA TYR A 188 8.68 6.26 25.22
C TYR A 188 7.94 4.94 24.99
N CYS A 189 8.54 3.97 24.32
CA CYS A 189 7.93 2.66 24.09
C CYS A 189 7.55 1.96 25.42
N LYS A 190 8.47 1.95 26.39
CA LYS A 190 8.22 1.36 27.72
C LYS A 190 7.07 2.02 28.47
N THR A 191 6.97 3.34 28.41
CA THR A 191 5.89 4.09 29.09
C THR A 191 4.56 4.01 28.39
N SER A 192 4.55 3.73 27.07
CA SER A 192 3.34 3.64 26.25
C SER A 192 2.86 2.20 26.01
N GLY A 193 3.41 1.19 26.71
CA GLY A 193 3.03 -0.21 26.53
C GLY A 193 3.43 -0.82 25.17
N VAL A 194 4.40 -0.19 24.47
CA VAL A 194 4.88 -0.65 23.17
C VAL A 194 6.13 -1.51 23.37
N THR A 195 6.09 -2.75 22.91
CA THR A 195 7.27 -3.61 22.83
C THR A 195 8.04 -3.31 21.56
N HIS A 196 9.25 -2.77 21.68
CA HIS A 196 10.10 -2.44 20.54
C HIS A 196 11.06 -3.59 20.22
N GLU A 197 11.02 -4.10 19.01
CA GLU A 197 11.94 -5.10 18.48
C GLU A 197 12.71 -4.57 17.26
N PHE A 198 13.96 -5.01 17.13
CA PHE A 198 14.84 -4.61 16.03
C PHE A 198 15.02 -5.77 15.06
N THR A 199 15.10 -5.45 13.76
CA THR A 199 15.50 -6.42 12.75
C THR A 199 16.97 -6.81 12.94
N HIS A 200 17.31 -8.05 12.57
CA HIS A 200 18.72 -8.45 12.55
C HIS A 200 19.49 -7.67 11.48
N VAL A 201 20.79 -7.50 11.70
CA VAL A 201 21.64 -6.81 10.73
C VAL A 201 21.64 -7.58 9.41
N ALA A 202 21.46 -6.86 8.30
CA ALA A 202 21.42 -7.40 6.93
C ALA A 202 20.28 -8.40 6.64
N THR A 203 19.13 -8.28 7.34
CA THR A 203 17.94 -9.09 7.10
C THR A 203 16.73 -8.22 6.68
N PRO A 204 16.74 -7.66 5.47
CA PRO A 204 15.66 -6.77 5.00
C PRO A 204 14.29 -7.46 4.99
N GLU A 205 14.25 -8.79 4.83
CA GLU A 205 12.99 -9.54 4.84
C GLU A 205 12.19 -9.41 6.14
N GLU A 206 12.85 -9.10 7.25
CA GLU A 206 12.19 -8.90 8.55
C GLU A 206 11.38 -7.59 8.61
N ASN A 207 11.70 -6.59 7.76
CA ASN A 207 10.93 -5.34 7.63
C ASN A 207 10.14 -5.22 6.31
N SER A 208 9.85 -6.36 5.69
CA SER A 208 9.27 -6.48 4.36
C SER A 208 7.95 -5.71 4.16
N TYR A 209 7.21 -5.42 5.22
CA TYR A 209 5.93 -4.72 5.15
C TYR A 209 6.10 -3.23 4.82
N VAL A 210 7.00 -2.55 5.52
CA VAL A 210 7.29 -1.14 5.24
C VAL A 210 8.15 -0.99 3.98
N GLU A 211 9.03 -1.95 3.69
CA GLU A 211 9.76 -1.99 2.41
C GLU A 211 8.81 -2.13 1.21
N SER A 212 7.78 -2.97 1.34
CA SER A 212 6.73 -3.08 0.33
C SER A 212 5.94 -1.77 0.16
N LEU A 213 5.71 -1.01 1.24
CA LEU A 213 5.14 0.33 1.16
C LEU A 213 6.08 1.27 0.40
N PHE A 214 7.35 1.32 0.78
CA PHE A 214 8.33 2.20 0.13
C PHE A 214 8.61 1.83 -1.33
N SER A 215 8.49 0.56 -1.70
CA SER A 215 8.53 0.16 -3.10
C SER A 215 7.35 0.72 -3.91
N CYS A 216 6.17 0.86 -3.30
CA CYS A 216 5.03 1.52 -3.92
C CYS A 216 5.23 3.03 -4.00
N VAL A 217 5.69 3.66 -2.91
CA VAL A 217 6.06 5.08 -2.87
C VAL A 217 7.06 5.41 -3.98
N GLU A 218 8.09 4.58 -4.16
CA GLU A 218 9.08 4.78 -5.21
C GLU A 218 8.43 4.84 -6.59
N LYS A 219 7.62 3.83 -6.93
CA LYS A 219 7.03 3.67 -8.26
C LYS A 219 5.91 4.65 -8.56
N GLU A 220 5.12 4.99 -7.55
CA GLU A 220 3.87 5.71 -7.71
C GLU A 220 4.02 7.21 -7.41
N VAL A 221 5.08 7.59 -6.69
CA VAL A 221 5.33 8.98 -6.29
C VAL A 221 6.69 9.46 -6.74
N VAL A 222 7.79 8.83 -6.27
CA VAL A 222 9.13 9.36 -6.48
C VAL A 222 9.54 9.38 -7.94
N LEU A 223 9.24 8.30 -8.68
CA LEU A 223 9.56 8.21 -10.13
C LEU A 223 8.62 9.01 -11.02
N THR A 224 7.59 9.64 -10.47
CA THR A 224 6.56 10.36 -11.25
C THR A 224 6.47 11.84 -10.90
N HIS A 225 7.18 12.30 -9.89
CA HIS A 225 7.14 13.68 -9.42
C HIS A 225 8.56 14.23 -9.22
N GLU A 226 8.76 15.47 -9.62
CA GLU A 226 9.90 16.28 -9.24
C GLU A 226 9.47 17.26 -8.15
N PHE A 227 10.16 17.24 -7.00
CA PHE A 227 9.78 18.05 -5.85
C PHE A 227 10.55 19.35 -5.82
N ASP A 228 9.90 20.47 -6.08
CA ASP A 228 10.52 21.81 -6.06
C ASP A 228 10.78 22.30 -4.63
N SER A 229 9.98 21.84 -3.68
CA SER A 229 10.10 22.25 -2.26
C SER A 229 9.64 21.12 -1.33
N LEU A 230 10.03 21.25 -0.05
CA LEU A 230 9.54 20.34 0.99
C LEU A 230 8.01 20.44 1.16
N TYR A 231 7.45 21.65 0.99
CA TYR A 231 6.00 21.85 1.04
C TYR A 231 5.30 21.10 -0.09
N HIS A 232 5.77 21.28 -1.33
CA HIS A 232 5.23 20.55 -2.49
C HIS A 232 5.27 19.02 -2.25
N ALA A 233 6.42 18.49 -1.81
CA ALA A 233 6.55 17.08 -1.49
C ALA A 233 5.55 16.63 -0.42
N ARG A 234 5.37 17.40 0.67
CA ARG A 234 4.39 17.08 1.73
C ARG A 234 2.96 16.99 1.20
N GLU A 235 2.54 17.93 0.36
CA GLU A 235 1.20 17.93 -0.23
C GLU A 235 0.99 16.70 -1.15
N VAL A 236 1.99 16.32 -1.94
CA VAL A 236 1.93 15.10 -2.77
C VAL A 236 1.83 13.86 -1.87
N PHE A 237 2.68 13.73 -0.85
CA PHE A 237 2.64 12.58 0.07
C PHE A 237 1.34 12.53 0.88
N LYS A 238 0.77 13.66 1.27
CA LYS A 238 -0.53 13.74 1.93
C LYS A 238 -1.63 13.12 1.05
N ARG A 239 -1.73 13.54 -0.21
CA ARG A 239 -2.69 12.96 -1.16
C ARG A 239 -2.41 11.47 -1.41
N TYR A 240 -1.14 11.11 -1.55
CA TYR A 240 -0.75 9.72 -1.79
C TYR A 240 -1.13 8.79 -0.63
N PHE A 241 -0.88 9.15 0.62
CA PHE A 241 -1.23 8.27 1.74
C PHE A 241 -2.74 8.19 1.98
N ILE A 242 -3.50 9.24 1.66
CA ILE A 242 -4.96 9.16 1.60
C ILE A 242 -5.38 8.15 0.52
N PHE A 243 -4.87 8.29 -0.71
CA PHE A 243 -5.12 7.34 -1.79
C PHE A 243 -4.72 5.91 -1.42
N HIS A 244 -3.52 5.73 -0.87
CA HIS A 244 -3.01 4.43 -0.41
C HIS A 244 -3.97 3.75 0.58
N ASN A 245 -4.42 4.49 1.58
CA ASN A 245 -5.29 3.95 2.62
C ASN A 245 -6.71 3.69 2.12
N THR A 246 -7.26 4.57 1.30
CA THR A 246 -8.69 4.55 0.95
C THR A 246 -9.00 3.85 -0.37
N LYS A 247 -8.13 3.99 -1.38
CA LYS A 247 -8.40 3.53 -2.75
C LYS A 247 -7.50 2.38 -3.20
N ARG A 248 -6.20 2.41 -2.84
CA ARG A 248 -5.22 1.47 -3.37
C ARG A 248 -5.47 0.03 -2.94
N ARG A 249 -5.89 -0.82 -3.87
CA ARG A 249 -6.17 -2.24 -3.61
C ARG A 249 -4.90 -3.06 -3.43
N ARG A 250 -4.91 -3.97 -2.47
CA ARG A 250 -3.79 -4.87 -2.18
C ARG A 250 -4.18 -6.34 -2.31
N HIS A 251 -3.38 -7.11 -3.05
CA HIS A 251 -3.61 -8.53 -3.23
C HIS A 251 -3.63 -9.28 -1.88
N ALA A 252 -2.70 -8.94 -0.97
CA ALA A 252 -2.61 -9.54 0.36
C ALA A 252 -3.85 -9.30 1.25
N LEU A 253 -4.69 -8.30 0.91
CA LEU A 253 -5.93 -7.97 1.63
C LEU A 253 -7.19 -8.46 0.88
N GLY A 254 -7.05 -9.48 0.04
CA GLY A 254 -8.16 -9.96 -0.78
C GLY A 254 -8.67 -8.89 -1.75
N ARG A 255 -7.75 -8.07 -2.31
CA ARG A 255 -8.01 -6.99 -3.27
C ARG A 255 -8.87 -5.84 -2.73
N ARG A 256 -8.87 -5.65 -1.43
CA ARG A 256 -9.44 -4.50 -0.73
C ARG A 256 -8.37 -3.43 -0.51
N SER A 257 -8.81 -2.18 -0.33
CA SER A 257 -7.93 -1.13 0.19
C SER A 257 -7.64 -1.37 1.68
N PRO A 258 -6.56 -0.80 2.24
CA PRO A 258 -6.28 -0.86 3.67
C PRO A 258 -7.47 -0.44 4.53
N MET A 259 -8.16 0.67 4.19
CA MET A 259 -9.34 1.15 4.89
C MET A 259 -10.51 0.16 4.81
N GLN A 260 -10.79 -0.40 3.63
CA GLN A 260 -11.85 -1.40 3.48
C GLN A 260 -11.57 -2.65 4.31
N TYR A 261 -10.31 -3.07 4.38
CA TYR A 261 -9.91 -4.22 5.19
C TYR A 261 -9.94 -3.87 6.69
N TRP A 262 -9.45 -2.69 7.08
CA TRP A 262 -9.53 -2.16 8.43
C TRP A 262 -10.97 -2.18 8.96
N ASN A 263 -11.92 -1.68 8.18
CA ASN A 263 -13.33 -1.61 8.58
C ASN A 263 -13.96 -2.99 8.83
N THR A 264 -13.39 -4.08 8.28
CA THR A 264 -13.90 -5.43 8.59
C THR A 264 -13.69 -5.82 10.04
N PHE A 265 -12.64 -5.35 10.71
CA PHE A 265 -12.41 -5.60 12.14
C PHE A 265 -13.42 -4.84 13.01
N PHE A 266 -13.71 -3.58 12.67
CA PHE A 266 -14.69 -2.78 13.41
C PHE A 266 -16.13 -3.25 13.20
N SER A 267 -16.40 -4.08 12.19
CA SER A 267 -17.72 -4.66 11.94
C SER A 267 -17.97 -5.94 12.75
N LEU A 268 -16.92 -6.52 13.35
CA LEU A 268 -17.03 -7.72 14.18
C LEU A 268 -17.64 -7.36 15.56
N PRO A 269 -18.63 -8.13 16.06
CA PRO A 269 -19.31 -7.84 17.34
C PRO A 269 -18.35 -7.73 18.53
N ASP A 270 -17.38 -8.64 18.61
CA ASP A 270 -16.41 -8.70 19.71
C ASP A 270 -15.47 -7.49 19.72
N PHE A 271 -15.04 -7.02 18.55
CA PHE A 271 -14.17 -5.85 18.44
C PHE A 271 -14.89 -4.55 18.81
N LYS A 272 -16.20 -4.43 18.47
CA LYS A 272 -17.03 -3.30 18.91
C LYS A 272 -17.14 -3.22 20.43
N GLN A 273 -17.18 -4.35 21.12
CA GLN A 273 -17.22 -4.39 22.59
C GLN A 273 -15.87 -3.99 23.21
N GLU A 274 -14.73 -4.40 22.62
CA GLU A 274 -13.41 -4.00 23.09
C GLU A 274 -13.12 -2.51 22.85
N VAL A 275 -13.47 -1.98 21.67
CA VAL A 275 -13.35 -0.55 21.37
C VAL A 275 -14.25 0.30 22.28
N ALA A 276 -15.44 -0.16 22.57
CA ALA A 276 -16.34 0.52 23.50
C ALA A 276 -15.79 0.48 24.96
N LYS A 277 -15.17 -0.61 25.36
CA LYS A 277 -14.50 -0.74 26.67
C LYS A 277 -13.24 0.13 26.77
N ALA A 278 -12.53 0.35 25.65
CA ALA A 278 -11.33 1.18 25.58
C ALA A 278 -11.63 2.70 25.48
N GLY A 279 -12.88 3.10 25.48
CA GLY A 279 -13.29 4.52 25.47
C GLY A 279 -13.02 5.25 24.14
N VAL A 280 -12.79 4.55 23.05
CA VAL A 280 -12.57 5.15 21.73
C VAL A 280 -13.89 5.60 21.15
N LEU A 281 -14.15 6.91 21.19
CA LEU A 281 -15.31 7.53 20.54
C LEU A 281 -15.13 7.50 19.01
N VAL A 282 -15.65 6.47 18.36
CA VAL A 282 -15.87 6.48 16.90
C VAL A 282 -17.13 7.30 16.64
N LYS A 283 -17.02 8.61 16.51
CA LYS A 283 -18.11 9.44 15.99
C LYS A 283 -18.23 9.24 14.49
N GLY A 284 -19.33 8.64 14.08
CA GLY A 284 -19.83 8.59 12.70
C GLY A 284 -18.80 8.23 11.64
N GLY A 285 -18.87 7.09 11.04
CA GLY A 285 -18.14 6.49 9.89
C GLY A 285 -17.12 7.23 9.04
N GLU A 286 -16.66 8.39 9.44
CA GLU A 286 -15.59 9.19 8.82
C GLU A 286 -14.49 9.40 9.83
N ALA A 287 -13.35 8.77 9.59
CA ALA A 287 -12.12 9.09 10.30
C ALA A 287 -11.71 10.50 9.88
N THR A 288 -12.13 11.51 10.64
CA THR A 288 -11.66 12.88 10.48
C THR A 288 -10.20 12.94 10.91
N TRP A 289 -9.33 13.02 9.93
CA TRP A 289 -7.94 13.38 10.12
C TRP A 289 -7.88 14.85 10.54
N LEU A 290 -7.65 15.11 11.81
CA LEU A 290 -7.20 16.42 12.25
C LEU A 290 -5.80 16.62 11.65
N ALA A 291 -5.73 17.39 10.56
CA ALA A 291 -4.51 17.96 10.07
C ALA A 291 -3.97 18.84 11.21
N LEU A 292 -2.91 18.36 11.87
CA LEU A 292 -2.14 19.20 12.79
C LEU A 292 -1.28 20.18 12.00
N ASP A 293 -1.93 21.17 11.38
CA ASP A 293 -1.33 22.44 10.97
C ASP A 293 -1.20 23.36 12.19
N LYS A 294 -0.49 22.92 13.22
CA LYS A 294 -0.04 23.80 14.31
C LYS A 294 1.32 23.35 14.81
N CYS A 295 2.34 23.68 14.07
CA CYS A 295 3.64 24.06 14.55
C CYS A 295 4.19 25.09 13.56
N GLY A 296 3.77 26.33 13.80
CA GLY A 296 4.35 27.51 13.22
C GLY A 296 5.75 27.74 13.78
N SER A 297 6.45 28.57 13.05
CA SER A 297 7.69 29.30 13.28
C SER A 297 8.84 28.51 13.89
#